data_7a704034c5569c8a195c50b523af3311
#
_entry.id   7a704034c5569c8a195c50b523af3311
#
_cell.length_a   1.000
_cell.length_b   1.000
_cell.length_c   1.000
_cell.angle_alpha   90.00
_cell.angle_beta   90.00
_cell.angle_gamma   90.00
#
_symmetry.space_group_name_H-M   'P 1'
#
loop_
_entity.id
_entity.type
_entity.pdbx_description
1 polymer ?
#
loop_
_entity_poly.entity_id
_entity_poly.type
_entity_poly.pdbx_seq_one_letter_code
_entity_poly.pdbx_strand_id
1 'polypeptide(L)'
;IARSNPSTPLSAETGGKNAIILTASGDRDHAIMNVVASAFGNAGQKCSACSLLLVERSVYEDKNFREKLKDAATSMKVGSVWNPGNVVGPMITNGNDKLLKALELEQGESWLVPPQFLDKNKYVLAPTVKWGVRPGSYSFRTELFGPMLSVVCIENLQQGIELVNSLDYGLTSGLQSLDEEEQRLWKNSIMAGNLYINRGITGAIVNRQPFGGMKLSAFGGGVKAGGPNYCACFVKISDKPGSTTDYKQSYPKAYEQEFAH
;
A
#
# COMPACT_ATOMS: atom_id res chain seq x y z
N ILE A 1 -6.65 2.96 -26.05
CA ILE A 1 -5.80 4.11 -26.41
C ILE A 1 -4.53 3.60 -27.09
N ALA A 2 -3.69 2.80 -26.44
CA ALA A 2 -2.41 2.34 -27.00
C ALA A 2 -2.54 1.56 -28.32
N ARG A 3 -3.65 0.81 -28.53
CA ARG A 3 -3.90 0.11 -29.80
C ARG A 3 -4.36 1.03 -30.93
N SER A 4 -5.14 2.06 -30.61
CA SER A 4 -5.69 2.99 -31.60
C SER A 4 -4.77 4.18 -31.90
N ASN A 5 -3.87 4.50 -30.97
CA ASN A 5 -2.85 5.54 -31.14
C ASN A 5 -1.54 5.14 -30.44
N PRO A 6 -0.70 4.31 -31.07
CA PRO A 6 0.51 3.78 -30.45
C PRO A 6 1.61 4.83 -30.19
N SER A 7 1.52 6.00 -30.82
CA SER A 7 2.45 7.12 -30.59
C SER A 7 2.11 7.96 -29.36
N THR A 8 0.94 7.76 -28.74
CA THR A 8 0.55 8.51 -27.54
C THR A 8 1.30 7.97 -26.31
N PRO A 9 2.09 8.80 -25.61
CA PRO A 9 2.68 8.40 -24.33
C PRO A 9 1.57 8.05 -23.34
N LEU A 10 1.69 6.86 -22.73
CA LEU A 10 0.75 6.38 -21.70
C LEU A 10 1.47 6.24 -20.37
N SER A 11 0.95 6.90 -19.34
CA SER A 11 1.31 6.67 -17.96
C SER A 11 0.05 6.27 -17.19
N ALA A 12 0.08 5.15 -16.50
CA ALA A 12 -1.06 4.64 -15.75
C ALA A 12 -0.66 4.12 -14.38
N GLU A 13 -1.48 4.42 -13.38
CA GLU A 13 -1.41 3.88 -12.02
C GLU A 13 -2.55 2.85 -11.88
N THR A 14 -2.22 1.58 -11.69
CA THR A 14 -3.12 0.46 -12.02
C THR A 14 -3.56 -0.36 -10.82
N GLY A 15 -3.24 0.07 -9.60
CA GLY A 15 -3.65 -0.60 -8.37
C GLY A 15 -2.51 -1.02 -7.47
N GLY A 16 -2.82 -1.80 -6.43
CA GLY A 16 -1.84 -2.21 -5.44
C GLY A 16 -2.30 -3.39 -4.58
N LYS A 17 -1.34 -4.16 -4.08
CA LYS A 17 -1.52 -5.15 -3.02
C LYS A 17 -0.54 -4.79 -1.90
N ASN A 18 -0.92 -3.75 -1.15
CA ASN A 18 -0.01 -3.08 -0.25
C ASN A 18 0.06 -3.77 1.11
N ALA A 19 1.27 -3.82 1.66
CA ALA A 19 1.55 -4.52 2.89
C ALA A 19 2.21 -3.61 3.93
N ILE A 20 1.87 -3.82 5.20
CA ILE A 20 2.64 -3.35 6.35
C ILE A 20 3.28 -4.57 7.00
N ILE A 21 4.58 -4.48 7.29
CA ILE A 21 5.32 -5.46 8.09
C ILE A 21 5.45 -4.91 9.51
N LEU A 22 5.13 -5.72 10.50
CA LEU A 22 5.32 -5.43 11.92
C LEU A 22 6.31 -6.44 12.51
N THR A 23 7.45 -5.94 12.97
CA THR A 23 8.47 -6.73 13.66
C THR A 23 8.29 -6.73 15.18
N ALA A 24 9.03 -7.56 15.87
CA ALA A 24 9.02 -7.62 17.33
C ALA A 24 9.45 -6.31 17.99
N SER A 25 10.31 -5.52 17.31
CA SER A 25 10.80 -4.23 17.77
C SER A 25 9.80 -3.08 17.57
N GLY A 26 8.69 -3.30 16.83
CA GLY A 26 7.69 -2.28 16.56
C GLY A 26 6.82 -1.95 17.76
N ASP A 27 6.43 -0.66 17.88
CA ASP A 27 5.38 -0.25 18.83
C ASP A 27 4.04 -0.81 18.35
N ARG A 28 3.49 -1.74 19.12
CA ARG A 28 2.29 -2.51 18.76
C ARG A 28 1.04 -1.65 18.68
N ASP A 29 0.87 -0.73 19.60
CA ASP A 29 -0.33 0.12 19.68
C ASP A 29 -0.31 1.16 18.55
N HIS A 30 0.84 1.77 18.30
CA HIS A 30 1.04 2.66 17.17
C HIS A 30 0.89 1.93 15.81
N ALA A 31 1.42 0.71 15.71
CA ALA A 31 1.26 -0.13 14.53
C ALA A 31 -0.22 -0.44 14.23
N ILE A 32 -0.99 -0.84 15.25
CA ILE A 32 -2.44 -1.09 15.11
C ILE A 32 -3.16 0.15 14.57
N MET A 33 -2.89 1.32 15.14
CA MET A 33 -3.49 2.58 14.69
C MET A 33 -3.17 2.86 13.21
N ASN A 34 -1.91 2.72 12.81
CA ASN A 34 -1.46 2.93 11.44
C ASN A 34 -2.09 1.92 10.45
N VAL A 35 -2.16 0.66 10.85
CA VAL A 35 -2.72 -0.45 10.05
C VAL A 35 -4.22 -0.23 9.83
N VAL A 36 -4.98 0.00 10.90
CA VAL A 36 -6.44 0.16 10.85
C VAL A 36 -6.82 1.38 10.01
N ALA A 37 -6.15 2.52 10.21
CA ALA A 37 -6.36 3.71 9.41
C ALA A 37 -6.03 3.49 7.92
N SER A 38 -4.94 2.75 7.63
CA SER A 38 -4.52 2.46 6.26
C SER A 38 -5.38 1.41 5.56
N ALA A 39 -5.93 0.45 6.31
CA ALA A 39 -6.72 -0.64 5.74
C ALA A 39 -8.18 -0.23 5.48
N PHE A 40 -8.77 0.52 6.40
CA PHE A 40 -10.22 0.73 6.41
C PHE A 40 -10.65 2.16 6.05
N GLY A 41 -9.75 3.12 6.06
CA GLY A 41 -10.02 4.47 5.57
C GLY A 41 -10.57 4.43 4.13
N ASN A 42 -11.63 5.19 3.86
CA ASN A 42 -12.34 5.16 2.57
C ASN A 42 -12.84 3.75 2.17
N ALA A 43 -13.29 2.96 3.16
CA ALA A 43 -13.71 1.56 2.98
C ALA A 43 -12.66 0.68 2.25
N GLY A 44 -11.36 0.93 2.48
CA GLY A 44 -10.28 0.21 1.82
C GLY A 44 -10.18 0.44 0.29
N GLN A 45 -10.90 1.44 -0.24
CA GLN A 45 -10.96 1.72 -1.67
C GLN A 45 -9.98 2.83 -2.08
N LYS A 46 -8.72 2.66 -1.68
CA LYS A 46 -7.57 3.43 -2.17
C LYS A 46 -6.58 2.48 -2.80
N CYS A 47 -5.96 2.88 -3.91
CA CYS A 47 -4.87 2.10 -4.51
C CYS A 47 -3.73 1.80 -3.52
N SER A 48 -3.52 2.69 -2.53
CA SER A 48 -2.54 2.58 -1.46
C SER A 48 -3.05 1.94 -0.16
N ALA A 49 -4.31 1.47 -0.09
CA ALA A 49 -4.86 0.89 1.12
C ALA A 49 -4.08 -0.36 1.56
N CYS A 50 -3.85 -0.49 2.87
CA CYS A 50 -3.23 -1.67 3.44
C CYS A 50 -4.19 -2.87 3.35
N SER A 51 -3.83 -3.88 2.61
CA SER A 51 -4.62 -5.11 2.49
C SER A 51 -3.92 -6.34 3.07
N LEU A 52 -2.63 -6.22 3.38
CA LEU A 52 -1.82 -7.24 4.03
C LEU A 52 -1.12 -6.66 5.26
N LEU A 53 -1.20 -7.38 6.37
CA LEU A 53 -0.39 -7.15 7.57
C LEU A 53 0.46 -8.41 7.81
N LEU A 54 1.77 -8.29 7.64
CA LEU A 54 2.72 -9.36 7.93
C LEU A 54 3.26 -9.13 9.33
N VAL A 55 3.05 -10.08 10.23
CA VAL A 55 3.37 -9.93 11.65
C VAL A 55 4.38 -10.97 12.06
N GLU A 56 5.48 -10.53 12.66
CA GLU A 56 6.49 -11.43 13.21
C GLU A 56 5.89 -12.35 14.28
N ARG A 57 6.31 -13.62 14.29
CA ARG A 57 5.72 -14.70 15.08
C ARG A 57 5.49 -14.33 16.53
N SER A 58 6.45 -13.70 17.19
CA SER A 58 6.36 -13.30 18.60
C SER A 58 5.21 -12.32 18.88
N VAL A 59 4.90 -11.44 17.92
CA VAL A 59 3.77 -10.51 17.99
C VAL A 59 2.48 -11.17 17.53
N TYR A 60 2.57 -12.01 16.48
CA TYR A 60 1.43 -12.76 15.94
C TYR A 60 0.78 -13.69 16.97
N GLU A 61 1.59 -14.34 17.82
CA GLU A 61 1.14 -15.25 18.88
C GLU A 61 0.69 -14.51 20.15
N ASP A 62 0.97 -13.21 20.27
CA ASP A 62 0.52 -12.40 21.39
C ASP A 62 -0.99 -12.17 21.36
N LYS A 63 -1.68 -12.77 22.32
CA LYS A 63 -3.14 -12.64 22.46
C LYS A 63 -3.58 -11.20 22.67
N ASN A 64 -2.82 -10.39 23.40
CA ASN A 64 -3.14 -9.00 23.65
C ASN A 64 -3.08 -8.16 22.36
N PHE A 65 -2.05 -8.37 21.52
CA PHE A 65 -1.99 -7.75 20.21
C PHE A 65 -3.20 -8.10 19.35
N ARG A 66 -3.55 -9.39 19.33
CA ARG A 66 -4.69 -9.90 18.56
C ARG A 66 -6.02 -9.28 19.01
N GLU A 67 -6.25 -9.20 20.32
CA GLU A 67 -7.45 -8.58 20.89
C GLU A 67 -7.49 -7.08 20.59
N LYS A 68 -6.41 -6.34 20.80
CA LYS A 68 -6.32 -4.91 20.49
C LYS A 68 -6.57 -4.62 19.01
N LEU A 69 -6.03 -5.43 18.08
CA LEU A 69 -6.30 -5.26 16.65
C LEU A 69 -7.78 -5.48 16.32
N LYS A 70 -8.41 -6.50 16.94
CA LYS A 70 -9.85 -6.74 16.82
C LYS A 70 -10.66 -5.55 17.33
N ASP A 71 -10.34 -5.07 18.53
CA ASP A 71 -11.06 -3.95 19.15
C ASP A 71 -10.92 -2.67 18.33
N ALA A 72 -9.72 -2.37 17.84
CA ALA A 72 -9.46 -1.21 16.98
C ALA A 72 -10.27 -1.28 15.69
N ALA A 73 -10.32 -2.44 15.03
CA ALA A 73 -11.09 -2.63 13.80
C ALA A 73 -12.60 -2.52 14.03
N THR A 74 -13.11 -3.12 15.11
CA THR A 74 -14.56 -3.13 15.42
C THR A 74 -15.05 -1.81 16.02
N SER A 75 -14.20 -0.98 16.60
CA SER A 75 -14.54 0.33 17.14
C SER A 75 -14.73 1.40 16.07
N MET A 76 -14.31 1.13 14.83
CA MET A 76 -14.49 2.10 13.74
C MET A 76 -15.96 2.34 13.44
N LYS A 77 -16.36 3.62 13.41
CA LYS A 77 -17.74 3.99 13.06
C LYS A 77 -17.98 3.80 11.56
N VAL A 78 -18.96 2.97 11.24
CA VAL A 78 -19.31 2.58 9.87
C VAL A 78 -20.71 3.06 9.53
N GLY A 79 -20.91 3.58 8.33
CA GLY A 79 -22.25 3.97 7.88
C GLY A 79 -22.27 5.05 6.82
N SER A 80 -23.37 5.78 6.76
CA SER A 80 -23.61 6.82 5.75
C SER A 80 -22.54 7.94 5.79
N VAL A 81 -22.12 8.39 4.60
CA VAL A 81 -21.21 9.53 4.41
C VAL A 81 -21.78 10.85 4.90
N TRP A 82 -23.11 10.95 5.05
CA TRP A 82 -23.77 12.13 5.59
C TRP A 82 -23.63 12.29 7.11
N ASN A 83 -23.09 11.30 7.78
CA ASN A 83 -22.72 11.40 9.19
C ASN A 83 -21.20 11.61 9.30
N PRO A 84 -20.71 12.85 9.62
CA PRO A 84 -19.29 13.15 9.71
C PRO A 84 -18.53 12.31 10.76
N GLY A 85 -19.24 11.70 11.69
CA GLY A 85 -18.65 10.79 12.69
C GLY A 85 -18.28 9.41 12.14
N ASN A 86 -18.76 9.03 10.95
CA ASN A 86 -18.40 7.76 10.34
C ASN A 86 -17.04 7.85 9.63
N VAL A 87 -16.21 6.84 9.85
CA VAL A 87 -14.86 6.72 9.30
C VAL A 87 -14.84 5.79 8.08
N VAL A 88 -15.70 4.77 8.09
CA VAL A 88 -15.86 3.80 7.01
C VAL A 88 -17.21 4.01 6.36
N GLY A 89 -17.20 4.47 5.12
CA GLY A 89 -18.40 4.69 4.31
C GLY A 89 -18.79 3.49 3.47
N PRO A 90 -19.81 3.64 2.60
CA PRO A 90 -20.19 2.61 1.65
C PRO A 90 -19.10 2.39 0.58
N MET A 91 -19.07 1.18 0.06
CA MET A 91 -18.30 0.86 -1.14
C MET A 91 -19.00 1.42 -2.38
N ILE A 92 -18.26 1.59 -3.47
CA ILE A 92 -18.79 2.09 -4.76
C ILE A 92 -19.74 1.10 -5.43
N THR A 93 -19.59 -0.19 -5.11
CA THR A 93 -20.46 -1.28 -5.54
C THR A 93 -20.85 -2.13 -4.33
N ASN A 94 -21.79 -3.04 -4.49
CA ASN A 94 -22.22 -4.02 -3.47
C ASN A 94 -21.18 -5.15 -3.22
N GLY A 95 -19.93 -4.84 -3.37
CA GLY A 95 -18.81 -5.76 -3.39
C GLY A 95 -18.48 -6.22 -4.82
N ASN A 96 -17.21 -6.18 -5.17
CA ASN A 96 -16.73 -6.76 -6.42
C ASN A 96 -16.52 -8.28 -6.23
N ASP A 97 -16.51 -9.04 -7.33
CA ASP A 97 -16.36 -10.50 -7.28
C ASP A 97 -15.08 -10.94 -6.56
N LYS A 98 -14.00 -10.16 -6.66
CA LYS A 98 -12.74 -10.49 -5.97
C LYS A 98 -12.89 -10.37 -4.46
N LEU A 99 -13.54 -9.32 -3.98
CA LEU A 99 -13.80 -9.12 -2.56
C LEU A 99 -14.76 -10.21 -2.05
N LEU A 100 -15.86 -10.46 -2.74
CA LEU A 100 -16.83 -11.48 -2.33
C LEU A 100 -16.20 -12.88 -2.24
N LYS A 101 -15.37 -13.25 -3.22
CA LYS A 101 -14.61 -14.51 -3.17
C LYS A 101 -13.64 -14.56 -1.99
N ALA A 102 -13.00 -13.45 -1.65
CA ALA A 102 -12.08 -13.38 -0.52
C ALA A 102 -12.79 -13.49 0.84
N LEU A 103 -14.12 -13.31 0.90
CA LEU A 103 -14.88 -13.56 2.12
C LEU A 103 -15.09 -15.06 2.42
N GLU A 104 -14.62 -15.95 1.57
CA GLU A 104 -14.52 -17.38 1.86
C GLU A 104 -13.22 -17.68 2.61
N LEU A 105 -13.26 -18.60 3.59
CA LEU A 105 -12.06 -19.04 4.31
C LEU A 105 -11.38 -20.17 3.55
N GLU A 106 -10.08 -20.04 3.33
CA GLU A 106 -9.23 -21.13 2.86
C GLU A 106 -8.71 -21.94 4.06
N GLN A 107 -8.14 -23.11 3.80
CA GLN A 107 -7.62 -24.00 4.85
C GLN A 107 -6.58 -23.31 5.73
N GLY A 108 -6.79 -23.31 7.03
CA GLY A 108 -5.93 -22.68 8.03
C GLY A 108 -6.25 -21.22 8.33
N GLU A 109 -7.15 -20.61 7.57
CA GLU A 109 -7.62 -19.25 7.83
C GLU A 109 -8.76 -19.23 8.87
N SER A 110 -8.90 -18.12 9.55
CA SER A 110 -10.00 -17.86 10.49
C SER A 110 -10.39 -16.38 10.45
N TRP A 111 -11.54 -16.04 10.96
CA TRP A 111 -11.93 -14.65 11.16
C TRP A 111 -11.45 -14.14 12.51
N LEU A 112 -10.66 -13.08 12.52
CA LEU A 112 -10.46 -12.25 13.70
C LEU A 112 -11.64 -11.28 13.87
N VAL A 113 -12.06 -10.66 12.75
CA VAL A 113 -13.29 -9.89 12.64
C VAL A 113 -14.05 -10.42 11.43
N PRO A 114 -15.19 -11.11 11.62
CA PRO A 114 -15.94 -11.70 10.52
C PRO A 114 -16.61 -10.62 9.65
N PRO A 115 -16.86 -10.90 8.36
CA PRO A 115 -17.52 -9.97 7.47
C PRO A 115 -18.98 -9.74 7.91
N GLN A 116 -19.37 -8.47 7.94
CA GLN A 116 -20.74 -8.06 8.24
C GLN A 116 -21.17 -6.94 7.29
N PHE A 117 -22.16 -7.23 6.45
CA PHE A 117 -22.86 -6.21 5.69
C PHE A 117 -23.92 -5.53 6.57
N LEU A 118 -23.86 -4.20 6.66
CA LEU A 118 -24.74 -3.42 7.52
C LEU A 118 -25.99 -2.89 6.79
N ASP A 119 -26.06 -3.09 5.49
CA ASP A 119 -27.21 -2.73 4.67
C ASP A 119 -27.70 -3.91 3.80
N LYS A 120 -28.98 -3.88 3.42
CA LYS A 120 -29.61 -4.93 2.60
C LYS A 120 -28.99 -5.06 1.19
N ASN A 121 -28.47 -3.94 0.66
CA ASN A 121 -27.94 -3.88 -0.69
C ASN A 121 -26.44 -4.22 -0.74
N LYS A 122 -25.81 -4.53 0.40
CA LYS A 122 -24.39 -4.93 0.54
C LYS A 122 -23.38 -3.85 0.10
N TYR A 123 -23.74 -2.58 0.17
CA TYR A 123 -22.78 -1.50 -0.07
C TYR A 123 -21.94 -1.17 1.15
N VAL A 124 -22.43 -1.43 2.35
CA VAL A 124 -21.74 -1.11 3.61
C VAL A 124 -21.21 -2.39 4.24
N LEU A 125 -19.94 -2.67 4.04
CA LEU A 125 -19.22 -3.76 4.69
C LEU A 125 -18.43 -3.18 5.87
N ALA A 126 -18.61 -3.74 7.05
CA ALA A 126 -17.81 -3.40 8.21
C ALA A 126 -16.35 -3.85 8.05
N PRO A 127 -15.38 -3.21 8.75
CA PRO A 127 -14.02 -3.67 8.77
C PRO A 127 -13.92 -5.17 9.04
N THR A 128 -13.23 -5.87 8.15
CA THR A 128 -13.14 -7.33 8.17
C THR A 128 -11.68 -7.73 8.27
N VAL A 129 -11.34 -8.63 9.20
CA VAL A 129 -9.95 -9.08 9.41
C VAL A 129 -9.86 -10.59 9.35
N LYS A 130 -9.12 -11.07 8.36
CA LYS A 130 -8.81 -12.49 8.17
C LYS A 130 -7.46 -12.80 8.81
N TRP A 131 -7.39 -13.85 9.61
CA TRP A 131 -6.23 -14.28 10.37
C TRP A 131 -5.71 -15.63 9.86
N GLY A 132 -4.38 -15.82 9.85
CA GLY A 132 -3.76 -17.06 9.40
C GLY A 132 -3.70 -17.20 7.88
N VAL A 133 -3.75 -16.07 7.16
CA VAL A 133 -3.62 -16.05 5.71
C VAL A 133 -2.25 -16.58 5.30
N ARG A 134 -2.22 -17.52 4.38
CA ARG A 134 -0.98 -18.15 3.90
C ARG A 134 -0.43 -17.44 2.66
N PRO A 135 0.90 -17.36 2.53
CA PRO A 135 1.52 -16.90 1.31
C PRO A 135 1.00 -17.69 0.08
N GLY A 136 0.66 -16.97 -0.97
CA GLY A 136 0.14 -17.57 -2.20
C GLY A 136 -1.35 -17.82 -2.25
N SER A 137 -2.09 -17.71 -1.12
CA SER A 137 -3.55 -17.82 -1.07
C SER A 137 -4.24 -16.70 -1.87
N TYR A 138 -5.54 -16.85 -2.11
CA TYR A 138 -6.31 -15.87 -2.87
C TYR A 138 -6.27 -14.48 -2.23
N SER A 139 -6.52 -14.40 -0.91
CA SER A 139 -6.52 -13.14 -0.16
C SER A 139 -5.13 -12.52 -0.07
N PHE A 140 -4.05 -13.32 -0.16
CA PHE A 140 -2.67 -12.82 -0.16
C PHE A 140 -2.31 -12.14 -1.47
N ARG A 141 -2.71 -12.68 -2.64
CA ARG A 141 -2.28 -12.19 -3.95
C ARG A 141 -3.19 -11.15 -4.58
N THR A 142 -4.50 -11.21 -4.27
CA THR A 142 -5.51 -10.46 -5.01
C THR A 142 -5.76 -9.08 -4.39
N GLU A 143 -5.75 -8.02 -5.21
CA GLU A 143 -6.26 -6.71 -4.81
C GLU A 143 -7.78 -6.78 -4.65
N LEU A 144 -8.28 -6.54 -3.44
CA LEU A 144 -9.69 -6.70 -3.10
C LEU A 144 -10.50 -5.42 -3.24
N PHE A 145 -9.86 -4.27 -3.05
CA PHE A 145 -10.45 -2.94 -3.14
C PHE A 145 -11.71 -2.78 -2.27
N GLY A 146 -11.58 -3.14 -1.01
CA GLY A 146 -12.64 -3.12 -0.02
C GLY A 146 -12.09 -3.20 1.41
N PRO A 147 -12.93 -3.06 2.45
CA PRO A 147 -12.51 -2.97 3.85
C PRO A 147 -12.14 -4.34 4.45
N MET A 148 -11.15 -4.99 3.87
CA MET A 148 -10.66 -6.30 4.29
C MET A 148 -9.14 -6.30 4.45
N LEU A 149 -8.69 -6.69 5.63
CA LEU A 149 -7.29 -6.88 6.00
C LEU A 149 -6.98 -8.38 6.15
N SER A 150 -5.90 -8.83 5.54
CA SER A 150 -5.38 -10.20 5.66
C SER A 150 -4.12 -10.21 6.50
N VAL A 151 -4.09 -11.00 7.58
CA VAL A 151 -2.98 -11.11 8.52
C VAL A 151 -2.19 -12.39 8.27
N VAL A 152 -0.88 -12.23 8.06
CA VAL A 152 0.08 -13.29 7.73
C VAL A 152 1.12 -13.37 8.84
N CYS A 153 1.44 -14.57 9.32
CA CYS A 153 2.55 -14.81 10.23
C CYS A 153 3.87 -14.91 9.43
N ILE A 154 4.89 -14.23 9.91
CA ILE A 154 6.27 -14.34 9.39
C ILE A 154 7.24 -14.69 10.51
N GLU A 155 8.36 -15.33 10.17
CA GLU A 155 9.38 -15.71 11.16
C GLU A 155 10.27 -14.51 11.53
N ASN A 156 10.56 -13.64 10.54
CA ASN A 156 11.44 -12.49 10.69
C ASN A 156 11.20 -11.47 9.57
N LEU A 157 11.84 -10.31 9.67
CA LEU A 157 11.74 -9.24 8.68
C LEU A 157 12.17 -9.68 7.27
N GLN A 158 13.23 -10.48 7.15
CA GLN A 158 13.73 -10.93 5.85
C GLN A 158 12.66 -11.72 5.08
N GLN A 159 12.00 -12.66 5.75
CA GLN A 159 10.87 -13.39 5.14
C GLN A 159 9.73 -12.44 4.77
N GLY A 160 9.43 -11.45 5.60
CA GLY A 160 8.41 -10.44 5.31
C GLY A 160 8.73 -9.66 4.02
N ILE A 161 9.99 -9.25 3.85
CA ILE A 161 10.47 -8.56 2.64
C ILE A 161 10.32 -9.47 1.41
N GLU A 162 10.74 -10.72 1.50
CA GLU A 162 10.65 -11.69 0.40
C GLU A 162 9.20 -11.92 -0.04
N LEU A 163 8.29 -12.07 0.93
CA LEU A 163 6.87 -12.26 0.66
C LEU A 163 6.24 -11.02 -0.01
N VAL A 164 6.53 -9.81 0.47
CA VAL A 164 6.03 -8.58 -0.17
C VAL A 164 6.64 -8.41 -1.56
N ASN A 165 7.92 -8.73 -1.73
CA ASN A 165 8.59 -8.67 -3.02
C ASN A 165 8.09 -9.72 -4.01
N SER A 166 7.51 -10.82 -3.55
CA SER A 166 6.89 -11.84 -4.40
C SER A 166 5.54 -11.43 -4.99
N LEU A 167 4.93 -10.36 -4.50
CA LEU A 167 3.66 -9.85 -5.02
C LEU A 167 3.85 -9.22 -6.41
N ASP A 168 2.82 -9.33 -7.24
CA ASP A 168 2.82 -8.73 -8.59
C ASP A 168 2.75 -7.20 -8.56
N TYR A 169 2.28 -6.62 -7.47
CA TYR A 169 2.15 -5.20 -7.25
C TYR A 169 3.29 -4.63 -6.42
N GLY A 170 3.56 -3.33 -6.55
CA GLY A 170 4.57 -2.62 -5.79
C GLY A 170 4.25 -1.12 -5.68
N LEU A 171 3.09 -0.75 -5.11
CA LEU A 171 2.72 0.65 -4.98
C LEU A 171 3.20 1.24 -3.66
N THR A 172 2.67 0.77 -2.53
CA THR A 172 3.08 1.23 -1.20
C THR A 172 3.48 0.07 -0.32
N SER A 173 4.44 0.29 0.57
CA SER A 173 4.79 -0.64 1.64
C SER A 173 5.11 0.11 2.92
N GLY A 174 4.81 -0.50 4.07
CA GLY A 174 5.10 0.04 5.40
C GLY A 174 5.93 -0.91 6.24
N LEU A 175 6.75 -0.34 7.11
CA LEU A 175 7.43 -1.04 8.18
C LEU A 175 7.06 -0.39 9.52
N GLN A 176 6.71 -1.22 10.49
CA GLN A 176 6.56 -0.83 11.90
C GLN A 176 7.69 -1.50 12.68
N SER A 177 8.72 -0.74 12.98
CA SER A 177 9.93 -1.17 13.68
C SER A 177 10.63 0.02 14.30
N LEU A 178 11.14 -0.12 15.53
CA LEU A 178 11.98 0.87 16.21
C LEU A 178 13.47 0.56 16.07
N ASP A 179 13.82 -0.55 15.42
CA ASP A 179 15.21 -0.94 15.16
C ASP A 179 15.71 -0.31 13.86
N GLU A 180 16.76 0.50 13.94
CA GLU A 180 17.34 1.21 12.78
C GLU A 180 17.97 0.26 11.75
N GLU A 181 18.53 -0.88 12.19
CA GLU A 181 19.09 -1.89 11.28
C GLU A 181 17.98 -2.58 10.46
N GLU A 182 16.86 -2.91 11.11
CA GLU A 182 15.67 -3.41 10.40
C GLU A 182 15.14 -2.38 9.41
N GLN A 183 15.04 -1.11 9.80
CA GLN A 183 14.59 -0.04 8.93
C GLN A 183 15.53 0.13 7.71
N ARG A 184 16.84 0.07 7.92
CA ARG A 184 17.85 0.16 6.86
C ARG A 184 17.77 -1.04 5.92
N LEU A 185 17.71 -2.26 6.45
CA LEU A 185 17.56 -3.48 5.67
C LEU A 185 16.31 -3.43 4.79
N TRP A 186 15.16 -3.12 5.41
CA TRP A 186 13.88 -3.04 4.71
C TRP A 186 13.90 -1.97 3.62
N LYS A 187 14.35 -0.76 3.92
CA LYS A 187 14.42 0.37 2.98
C LYS A 187 15.22 0.03 1.73
N ASN A 188 16.31 -0.72 1.88
CA ASN A 188 17.20 -1.08 0.78
C ASN A 188 16.74 -2.31 -0.01
N SER A 189 15.81 -3.10 0.53
CA SER A 189 15.43 -4.40 -0.04
C SER A 189 14.01 -4.46 -0.57
N ILE A 190 13.10 -3.59 -0.08
CA ILE A 190 11.68 -3.69 -0.43
C ILE A 190 11.39 -3.13 -1.83
N MET A 191 10.58 -3.85 -2.61
CA MET A 191 10.22 -3.47 -3.98
C MET A 191 8.83 -2.83 -4.00
N ALA A 192 8.77 -1.56 -3.57
CA ALA A 192 7.57 -0.73 -3.66
C ALA A 192 7.94 0.72 -4.01
N GLY A 193 7.03 1.40 -4.68
CA GLY A 193 7.29 2.76 -5.14
C GLY A 193 7.27 3.82 -4.03
N ASN A 194 6.46 3.61 -2.99
CA ASN A 194 6.36 4.51 -1.84
C ASN A 194 6.54 3.77 -0.54
N LEU A 195 7.49 4.23 0.28
CA LEU A 195 7.94 3.57 1.50
C LEU A 195 7.57 4.40 2.73
N TYR A 196 7.11 3.72 3.79
CA TYR A 196 6.65 4.35 5.02
C TYR A 196 7.18 3.62 6.24
N ILE A 197 7.82 4.33 7.17
CA ILE A 197 8.31 3.77 8.43
C ILE A 197 7.53 4.39 9.58
N ASN A 198 7.00 3.56 10.46
CA ASN A 198 6.28 3.94 11.67
C ASN A 198 5.14 4.95 11.42
N ARG A 199 4.41 4.77 10.32
CA ARG A 199 3.23 5.57 9.97
C ARG A 199 2.29 4.80 9.04
N GLY A 200 1.12 5.35 8.79
CA GLY A 200 0.18 4.84 7.79
C GLY A 200 0.75 4.94 6.37
N ILE A 201 0.29 4.04 5.49
CA ILE A 201 0.77 3.92 4.10
C ILE A 201 -0.12 4.61 3.07
N THR A 202 -1.11 5.37 3.52
CA THR A 202 -2.00 6.20 2.69
C THR A 202 -1.71 7.68 2.88
N GLY A 203 -2.17 8.54 1.95
CA GLY A 203 -2.12 9.99 2.14
C GLY A 203 -0.83 10.66 1.68
N ALA A 204 -0.27 10.22 0.55
CA ALA A 204 0.78 10.96 -0.13
C ALA A 204 0.28 12.37 -0.53
N ILE A 205 1.13 13.39 -0.36
CA ILE A 205 0.78 14.79 -0.60
C ILE A 205 1.66 15.32 -1.73
N VAL A 206 1.03 15.99 -2.71
CA VAL A 206 1.71 16.68 -3.82
C VAL A 206 2.79 17.62 -3.29
N ASN A 207 3.95 17.64 -3.93
CA ASN A 207 5.16 18.39 -3.57
C ASN A 207 5.83 18.00 -2.23
N ARG A 208 5.26 17.04 -1.49
CA ARG A 208 5.89 16.49 -0.28
C ARG A 208 6.37 15.06 -0.48
N GLN A 209 5.61 14.27 -1.23
CA GLN A 209 5.92 12.88 -1.49
C GLN A 209 5.47 12.51 -2.90
N PRO A 210 6.38 12.41 -3.86
CA PRO A 210 6.06 11.90 -5.18
C PRO A 210 5.45 10.50 -5.08
N PHE A 211 4.33 10.27 -5.77
CA PHE A 211 3.56 9.04 -5.66
C PHE A 211 3.56 8.28 -6.98
N GLY A 212 3.93 7.00 -6.92
CA GLY A 212 3.91 6.10 -8.06
C GLY A 212 4.45 4.73 -7.70
N GLY A 213 3.99 3.72 -8.44
CA GLY A 213 4.32 2.32 -8.20
C GLY A 213 5.43 1.79 -9.09
N MET A 214 5.67 0.49 -8.91
CA MET A 214 6.46 -0.37 -9.81
C MET A 214 5.71 -1.67 -10.04
N LYS A 215 6.25 -2.57 -10.84
CA LYS A 215 5.62 -3.83 -11.25
C LYS A 215 4.25 -3.55 -11.89
N LEU A 216 3.20 -4.35 -11.58
CA LEU A 216 1.85 -4.14 -12.10
C LEU A 216 1.14 -2.91 -11.51
N SER A 217 1.72 -2.21 -10.55
CA SER A 217 1.12 -0.98 -9.99
C SER A 217 1.32 0.25 -10.87
N ALA A 218 2.21 0.21 -11.87
CA ALA A 218 2.45 1.32 -12.77
C ALA A 218 2.78 0.81 -14.18
N PHE A 219 2.38 1.59 -15.17
CA PHE A 219 2.74 1.39 -16.57
C PHE A 219 3.17 2.72 -17.19
N GLY A 220 4.24 2.71 -18.00
CA GLY A 220 4.75 3.88 -18.70
C GLY A 220 6.10 4.36 -18.22
N GLY A 221 6.40 5.64 -18.39
CA GLY A 221 7.73 6.22 -18.17
C GLY A 221 8.21 6.31 -16.71
N GLY A 222 7.46 5.78 -15.74
CA GLY A 222 7.90 5.69 -14.34
C GLY A 222 7.97 7.02 -13.58
N VAL A 223 7.43 8.10 -14.13
CA VAL A 223 7.44 9.40 -13.46
C VAL A 223 6.37 9.43 -12.38
N LYS A 224 6.80 9.67 -11.15
CA LYS A 224 5.90 9.73 -9.99
C LYS A 224 5.07 11.01 -9.99
N ALA A 225 3.77 10.87 -9.80
CA ALA A 225 2.82 11.97 -9.71
C ALA A 225 3.16 12.90 -8.53
N GLY A 226 2.97 14.21 -8.73
CA GLY A 226 3.23 15.22 -7.70
C GLY A 226 4.71 15.44 -7.36
N GLY A 227 5.62 14.90 -8.16
CA GLY A 227 7.06 15.16 -8.05
C GLY A 227 7.51 16.37 -8.87
N PRO A 228 8.73 16.88 -8.62
CA PRO A 228 9.24 18.08 -9.29
C PRO A 228 9.34 17.93 -10.81
N ASN A 229 9.57 16.71 -11.30
CA ASN A 229 9.71 16.41 -12.73
C ASN A 229 8.41 15.95 -13.42
N TYR A 230 7.29 15.93 -12.70
CA TYR A 230 6.04 15.40 -13.24
C TYR A 230 5.55 16.17 -14.47
N CYS A 231 5.67 17.49 -14.47
CA CYS A 231 5.27 18.33 -15.61
C CYS A 231 6.09 18.07 -16.88
N ALA A 232 7.32 17.55 -16.74
CA ALA A 232 8.16 17.22 -17.89
C ALA A 232 7.57 16.12 -18.78
N CYS A 233 6.65 15.29 -18.26
CA CYS A 233 5.94 14.28 -19.02
C CYS A 233 5.02 14.87 -20.09
N PHE A 234 4.61 16.13 -19.96
CA PHE A 234 3.62 16.80 -20.79
C PHE A 234 4.26 17.78 -21.79
N VAL A 235 5.59 17.84 -21.85
CA VAL A 235 6.31 18.71 -22.77
C VAL A 235 7.11 17.89 -23.78
N LYS A 236 7.18 18.40 -25.00
CA LYS A 236 8.06 17.86 -26.03
C LYS A 236 9.40 18.61 -25.96
N ILE A 237 10.45 17.87 -25.66
CA ILE A 237 11.82 18.42 -25.66
C ILE A 237 12.37 18.26 -27.07
N SER A 238 12.91 19.33 -27.65
CA SER A 238 13.60 19.31 -28.92
C SER A 238 14.87 20.17 -28.83
N ASP A 239 15.91 19.74 -29.50
CA ASP A 239 17.14 20.54 -29.62
C ASP A 239 16.85 21.80 -30.42
N LYS A 240 17.37 22.92 -29.93
CA LYS A 240 17.30 24.17 -30.70
C LYS A 240 18.35 24.09 -31.82
N PRO A 241 17.95 24.23 -33.09
CA PRO A 241 18.91 24.22 -34.19
C PRO A 241 20.01 25.26 -33.95
N GLY A 242 21.27 24.82 -33.98
CA GLY A 242 22.44 25.69 -33.83
C GLY A 242 22.92 25.94 -32.41
N SER A 243 22.30 25.34 -31.39
CA SER A 243 22.86 25.39 -30.02
C SER A 243 23.86 24.27 -29.84
N THR A 244 25.13 24.56 -30.08
CA THR A 244 26.24 23.77 -29.49
C THR A 244 26.38 24.16 -28.03
N THR A 245 25.51 23.67 -27.17
CA THR A 245 25.68 23.77 -25.73
C THR A 245 26.77 22.77 -25.34
N ASP A 246 27.94 23.28 -24.97
CA ASP A 246 28.91 22.47 -24.27
C ASP A 246 28.31 22.03 -22.93
N TYR A 247 27.87 20.76 -22.88
CA TYR A 247 27.23 20.18 -21.69
C TYR A 247 28.09 20.29 -20.41
N LYS A 248 29.41 20.50 -20.57
CA LYS A 248 30.32 20.70 -19.42
C LYS A 248 30.15 22.05 -18.72
N GLN A 249 29.50 23.03 -19.36
CA GLN A 249 29.26 24.35 -18.74
C GLN A 249 27.88 24.53 -18.11
N SER A 250 26.93 23.62 -18.35
CA SER A 250 25.51 23.81 -17.94
C SER A 250 25.13 23.12 -16.63
N TYR A 251 26.00 22.29 -16.04
CA TYR A 251 25.75 21.72 -14.72
C TYR A 251 26.37 22.60 -13.63
N PRO A 252 25.58 23.09 -12.65
CA PRO A 252 26.17 23.74 -11.48
C PRO A 252 27.15 22.76 -10.79
N LYS A 253 28.34 23.23 -10.42
CA LYS A 253 29.38 22.43 -9.72
C LYS A 253 28.87 21.70 -8.45
N ALA A 254 27.72 22.06 -7.94
CA ALA A 254 27.07 21.38 -6.82
C ALA A 254 26.63 19.93 -7.13
N TYR A 255 26.44 19.57 -8.40
CA TYR A 255 26.03 18.21 -8.78
C TYR A 255 27.20 17.22 -8.87
N GLU A 256 28.44 17.70 -8.99
CA GLU A 256 29.60 16.82 -9.02
C GLU A 256 30.01 16.25 -7.65
N GLN A 257 29.52 16.83 -6.54
CA GLN A 257 29.81 16.38 -5.18
C GLN A 257 28.86 15.33 -4.60
N GLU A 258 27.66 15.19 -5.16
CA GLU A 258 26.67 14.23 -4.63
C GLU A 258 26.80 12.80 -5.19
N PHE A 259 27.58 12.57 -6.25
CA PHE A 259 27.75 11.25 -6.87
C PHE A 259 29.16 10.66 -6.73
N ALA A 260 30.01 11.25 -5.89
CA ALA A 260 31.38 10.80 -5.68
C ALA A 260 31.60 9.97 -4.40
N HIS A 261 30.53 9.33 -3.85
CA HIS A 261 30.65 8.40 -2.72
C HIS A 261 29.77 7.18 -2.91
#